data_d8cabf1078059ee89f48bcebae668940
#
_entry.id   d8cabf1078059ee89f48bcebae668940
#
_cell.length_a   1.000
_cell.length_b   1.000
_cell.length_c   1.000
_cell.angle_alpha   90.00
_cell.angle_beta   90.00
_cell.angle_gamma   90.00
#
_symmetry.space_group_name_H-M   'P 1'
#
loop_
_entity.id
_entity.type
_entity.pdbx_description
1 polymer ?
#
loop_
_entity_poly.entity_id
_entity_poly.type
_entity_poly.pdbx_seq_one_letter_code
_entity_poly.pdbx_strand_id
1 'polypeptide(L)'
;MGVLGKRRILFGWFHWQSSIRRMVVSLTLLFALAGYTAAWGAVGCDLNDPDRDVARLFPESTGYKTNYVSVDRRGGEPLLARIETRLGDKFHGIYETIDVPYTIYEIFANKKKVGYIHGVNQKGQFGGIQVFLVLDLEGQIRGFYIQKMTSKYAGKLRDAAFGKQFLGLTLKDFEGYDVISGKTSGKVEAIKNPVPEAEADFRAALRATKKNLILMDEFVYSPQAVPSNPGATQK
;
A
#
# COMPACT_ATOMS: atom_id res chain seq x y z
N MET A 1 41.97 80.63 -7.23
CA MET A 1 42.75 79.77 -6.38
C MET A 1 41.80 79.18 -5.39
N GLY A 2 41.47 77.96 -5.26
CA GLY A 2 41.83 76.66 -5.78
C GLY A 2 40.68 75.71 -5.49
N VAL A 3 40.36 74.90 -6.45
CA VAL A 3 39.29 73.89 -6.44
C VAL A 3 39.90 72.58 -5.90
N LEU A 4 39.30 72.06 -4.83
CA LEU A 4 39.56 70.70 -4.32
C LEU A 4 38.30 70.33 -3.52
N GLY A 5 37.57 69.29 -3.75
CA GLY A 5 37.70 67.96 -4.11
C GLY A 5 36.41 67.25 -3.67
N LYS A 6 35.48 66.99 -4.62
CA LYS A 6 34.25 66.20 -4.34
C LYS A 6 34.27 64.95 -5.24
N ARG A 7 35.10 63.96 -4.90
CA ARG A 7 35.11 62.68 -5.65
C ARG A 7 35.49 61.49 -4.79
N ARG A 8 34.79 61.20 -3.67
CA ARG A 8 35.12 59.94 -2.95
C ARG A 8 33.95 59.23 -2.24
N ILE A 9 32.69 59.64 -2.46
CA ILE A 9 31.58 58.98 -1.74
C ILE A 9 30.73 58.05 -2.59
N LEU A 10 30.86 58.01 -3.92
CA LEU A 10 29.98 57.21 -4.79
C LEU A 10 30.45 55.76 -5.05
N PHE A 11 31.68 55.39 -4.70
CA PHE A 11 32.21 54.03 -4.98
C PHE A 11 31.86 53.01 -3.89
N GLY A 12 31.52 53.41 -2.69
CA GLY A 12 31.16 52.50 -1.58
C GLY A 12 29.73 51.95 -1.67
N TRP A 13 28.81 52.70 -2.26
CA TRP A 13 27.41 52.29 -2.33
C TRP A 13 27.12 51.20 -3.38
N PHE A 14 27.86 51.18 -4.45
CA PHE A 14 27.67 50.19 -5.52
C PHE A 14 28.15 48.80 -5.11
N HIS A 15 29.17 48.67 -4.29
CA HIS A 15 29.66 47.37 -3.80
C HIS A 15 28.76 46.76 -2.72
N TRP A 16 28.11 47.56 -1.92
CA TRP A 16 27.24 47.06 -0.87
C TRP A 16 25.91 46.52 -1.40
N GLN A 17 25.32 47.16 -2.40
CA GLN A 17 24.12 46.66 -3.08
C GLN A 17 24.33 45.34 -3.82
N SER A 18 25.51 45.14 -4.39
CA SER A 18 25.84 43.87 -5.10
C SER A 18 26.01 42.70 -4.12
N SER A 19 26.54 42.95 -2.95
CA SER A 19 26.69 41.92 -1.89
C SER A 19 25.37 41.54 -1.26
N ILE A 20 24.44 42.46 -0.98
CA ILE A 20 23.13 42.20 -0.46
C ILE A 20 22.30 41.41 -1.50
N ARG A 21 22.33 41.75 -2.80
CA ARG A 21 21.66 41.02 -3.86
C ARG A 21 22.17 39.57 -3.97
N ARG A 22 23.47 39.34 -3.87
CA ARG A 22 24.06 37.99 -3.90
C ARG A 22 23.65 37.19 -2.67
N MET A 23 23.59 37.81 -1.50
CA MET A 23 23.17 37.15 -0.25
C MET A 23 21.67 36.79 -0.25
N VAL A 24 20.81 37.67 -0.78
CA VAL A 24 19.37 37.41 -0.90
C VAL A 24 19.11 36.31 -1.93
N VAL A 25 19.80 36.31 -3.09
CA VAL A 25 19.66 35.26 -4.12
C VAL A 25 20.15 33.91 -3.59
N SER A 26 21.27 33.89 -2.84
CA SER A 26 21.78 32.65 -2.24
C SER A 26 20.82 32.11 -1.15
N LEU A 27 20.22 32.98 -0.35
CA LEU A 27 19.26 32.58 0.71
C LEU A 27 17.95 32.05 0.11
N THR A 28 17.45 32.67 -0.97
CA THR A 28 16.24 32.18 -1.68
C THR A 28 16.52 30.85 -2.39
N LEU A 29 17.71 30.64 -2.93
CA LEU A 29 18.09 29.37 -3.54
C LEU A 29 18.19 28.24 -2.49
N LEU A 30 18.74 28.55 -1.29
CA LEU A 30 18.81 27.60 -0.18
C LEU A 30 17.42 27.23 0.33
N PHE A 31 16.49 28.17 0.42
CA PHE A 31 15.10 27.92 0.82
C PHE A 31 14.32 27.12 -0.25
N ALA A 32 14.60 27.37 -1.54
CA ALA A 32 13.99 26.59 -2.63
C ALA A 32 14.50 25.13 -2.65
N LEU A 33 15.74 24.88 -2.28
CA LEU A 33 16.31 23.52 -2.17
C LEU A 33 15.87 22.78 -0.91
N ALA A 34 15.58 23.49 0.19
CA ALA A 34 15.09 22.89 1.44
C ALA A 34 13.59 22.50 1.38
N GLY A 35 12.84 23.02 0.40
CA GLY A 35 11.40 22.73 0.23
C GLY A 35 11.06 21.44 -0.49
N TYR A 36 12.02 20.72 -1.05
CA TYR A 36 11.79 19.42 -1.68
C TYR A 36 11.99 18.27 -0.67
N THR A 37 11.24 18.26 0.40
CA THR A 37 10.96 16.99 1.06
C THR A 37 10.00 16.25 0.14
N ALA A 38 10.52 15.29 -0.64
CA ALA A 38 9.67 14.33 -1.30
C ALA A 38 8.86 13.63 -0.19
N ALA A 39 7.60 14.00 -0.05
CA ALA A 39 6.68 13.27 0.79
C ALA A 39 6.49 11.90 0.13
N TRP A 40 7.30 10.93 0.53
CA TRP A 40 7.12 9.53 0.20
C TRP A 40 5.93 9.04 1.03
N GLY A 41 4.72 9.40 0.58
CA GLY A 41 3.51 8.92 1.20
C GLY A 41 3.39 7.41 1.00
N ALA A 42 2.99 6.72 2.04
CA ALA A 42 2.60 5.31 1.96
C ALA A 42 1.50 5.15 0.90
N VAL A 43 1.65 4.14 0.03
CA VAL A 43 0.72 3.91 -1.09
C VAL A 43 -0.37 2.96 -0.66
N GLY A 44 -1.53 3.51 -0.30
CA GLY A 44 -2.73 2.73 -0.02
C GLY A 44 -3.31 2.02 -1.24
N CYS A 45 -4.29 1.17 -1.01
CA CYS A 45 -4.97 0.40 -2.04
C CYS A 45 -6.49 0.51 -1.89
N ASP A 46 -7.10 1.45 -2.63
CA ASP A 46 -8.54 1.67 -2.67
C ASP A 46 -9.15 1.14 -3.96
N LEU A 47 -10.43 0.78 -3.91
CA LEU A 47 -11.22 0.54 -5.12
C LEU A 47 -11.30 1.84 -5.93
N ASN A 48 -11.18 1.74 -7.26
CA ASN A 48 -11.25 2.92 -8.14
C ASN A 48 -12.64 3.57 -8.15
N ASP A 49 -13.68 2.75 -8.04
CA ASP A 49 -15.08 3.16 -7.99
C ASP A 49 -15.80 2.23 -7.00
N PRO A 50 -15.76 2.57 -5.68
CA PRO A 50 -16.27 1.68 -4.65
C PRO A 50 -17.72 1.28 -4.84
N ASP A 51 -18.60 2.20 -5.23
CA ASP A 51 -20.03 1.92 -5.41
C ASP A 51 -20.25 0.87 -6.50
N ARG A 52 -19.65 1.07 -7.67
CA ARG A 52 -19.75 0.14 -8.79
C ARG A 52 -19.03 -1.18 -8.51
N ASP A 53 -17.85 -1.12 -7.91
CA ASP A 53 -17.03 -2.29 -7.68
C ASP A 53 -17.63 -3.18 -6.57
N VAL A 54 -18.19 -2.59 -5.50
CA VAL A 54 -18.93 -3.33 -4.47
C VAL A 54 -20.17 -4.00 -5.07
N ALA A 55 -20.98 -3.28 -5.83
CA ALA A 55 -22.18 -3.85 -6.48
C ALA A 55 -21.82 -5.01 -7.44
N ARG A 56 -20.68 -4.93 -8.11
CA ARG A 56 -20.18 -5.98 -9.02
C ARG A 56 -19.63 -7.20 -8.26
N LEU A 57 -18.91 -6.97 -7.15
CA LEU A 57 -18.21 -8.02 -6.39
C LEU A 57 -19.13 -8.69 -5.35
N PHE A 58 -20.14 -7.97 -4.88
CA PHE A 58 -21.22 -8.45 -3.99
C PHE A 58 -22.58 -8.01 -4.54
N PRO A 59 -23.12 -8.72 -5.53
CA PRO A 59 -24.40 -8.32 -6.17
C PRO A 59 -25.58 -8.22 -5.20
N GLU A 60 -25.52 -8.96 -4.07
CA GLU A 60 -26.52 -8.93 -3.00
C GLU A 60 -26.38 -7.74 -2.04
N SER A 61 -25.30 -6.93 -2.18
CA SER A 61 -25.06 -5.83 -1.26
C SER A 61 -26.09 -4.71 -1.39
N THR A 62 -26.45 -4.13 -0.25
CA THR A 62 -27.29 -2.91 -0.18
C THR A 62 -26.48 -1.69 0.29
N GLY A 63 -25.20 -1.88 0.61
CA GLY A 63 -24.29 -0.82 1.03
C GLY A 63 -23.02 -1.37 1.65
N TYR A 64 -22.11 -0.47 1.93
CA TYR A 64 -20.82 -0.80 2.57
C TYR A 64 -20.38 0.30 3.53
N LYS A 65 -19.45 -0.05 4.41
CA LYS A 65 -18.72 0.89 5.27
C LYS A 65 -17.23 0.76 5.00
N THR A 66 -16.56 1.89 4.86
CA THR A 66 -15.11 1.95 4.66
C THR A 66 -14.40 2.18 5.98
N ASN A 67 -13.41 1.34 6.28
CA ASN A 67 -12.52 1.49 7.42
C ASN A 67 -11.07 1.56 6.93
N TYR A 68 -10.32 2.52 7.46
CA TYR A 68 -8.88 2.67 7.19
C TYR A 68 -8.07 2.19 8.38
N VAL A 69 -7.18 1.25 8.15
CA VAL A 69 -6.32 0.66 9.17
C VAL A 69 -4.86 0.67 8.70
N SER A 70 -3.92 0.71 9.63
CA SER A 70 -2.50 0.48 9.33
C SER A 70 -1.91 -0.42 10.39
N VAL A 71 -0.80 -1.07 10.08
CA VAL A 71 -0.06 -1.90 11.03
C VAL A 71 0.40 -1.05 12.21
N ASP A 72 0.91 0.16 11.94
CA ASP A 72 1.33 1.11 12.96
C ASP A 72 0.23 1.39 13.99
N ARG A 73 -0.96 1.80 13.53
CA ARG A 73 -2.09 2.13 14.41
C ARG A 73 -2.70 0.93 15.13
N ARG A 74 -2.55 -0.27 14.59
CA ARG A 74 -3.16 -1.50 15.13
C ARG A 74 -2.28 -2.26 16.11
N GLY A 75 -0.97 -2.07 16.05
CA GLY A 75 -0.06 -2.79 16.94
C GLY A 75 1.42 -2.52 16.72
N GLY A 76 1.77 -1.63 15.81
CA GLY A 76 3.13 -1.20 15.57
C GLY A 76 4.08 -2.33 15.19
N GLU A 77 5.34 -2.20 15.58
CA GLU A 77 6.40 -3.19 15.30
C GLU A 77 6.08 -4.61 15.77
N PRO A 78 5.46 -4.86 16.94
CA PRO A 78 5.08 -6.21 17.33
C PRO A 78 4.08 -6.88 16.37
N LEU A 79 3.12 -6.11 15.84
CA LEU A 79 2.19 -6.61 14.84
C LEU A 79 2.89 -6.86 13.50
N LEU A 80 3.76 -5.94 13.09
CA LEU A 80 4.57 -6.11 11.87
C LEU A 80 5.39 -7.41 11.94
N ALA A 81 6.09 -7.65 13.05
CA ALA A 81 6.88 -8.86 13.23
C ALA A 81 6.06 -10.16 13.13
N ARG A 82 4.82 -10.16 13.65
CA ARG A 82 3.91 -11.31 13.50
C ARG A 82 3.47 -11.51 12.04
N ILE A 83 3.09 -10.43 11.36
CA ILE A 83 2.68 -10.48 9.95
C ILE A 83 3.82 -11.02 9.10
N GLU A 84 5.03 -10.52 9.26
CA GLU A 84 6.23 -10.96 8.54
C GLU A 84 6.56 -12.43 8.81
N THR A 85 6.47 -12.86 10.06
CA THR A 85 6.67 -14.28 10.44
C THR A 85 5.67 -15.19 9.74
N ARG A 86 4.39 -14.81 9.72
CA ARG A 86 3.32 -15.57 9.04
C ARG A 86 3.45 -15.55 7.51
N LEU A 87 3.90 -14.43 6.97
CA LEU A 87 4.16 -14.30 5.53
C LEU A 87 5.35 -15.17 5.11
N GLY A 88 6.34 -15.31 5.98
CA GLY A 88 7.63 -15.94 5.68
C GLY A 88 8.57 -15.01 4.90
N ASP A 89 8.33 -13.69 4.96
CA ASP A 89 9.11 -12.67 4.27
C ASP A 89 8.98 -11.32 4.97
N LYS A 90 9.95 -10.43 4.78
CA LYS A 90 9.92 -9.09 5.32
C LYS A 90 9.05 -8.15 4.48
N PHE A 91 8.44 -7.18 5.15
CA PHE A 91 7.82 -6.05 4.49
C PHE A 91 8.90 -5.11 3.96
N HIS A 92 8.77 -4.68 2.70
CA HIS A 92 9.75 -3.80 2.09
C HIS A 92 9.17 -2.95 0.96
N GLY A 93 9.82 -1.78 0.75
CA GLY A 93 9.43 -0.84 -0.30
C GLY A 93 8.16 -0.07 0.04
N ILE A 94 7.75 0.81 -0.88
CA ILE A 94 6.67 1.80 -0.69
C ILE A 94 5.27 1.21 -0.49
N TYR A 95 5.08 -0.07 -0.80
CA TYR A 95 3.79 -0.76 -0.65
C TYR A 95 3.63 -1.48 0.69
N GLU A 96 4.67 -1.49 1.52
CA GLU A 96 4.76 -2.30 2.74
C GLU A 96 5.38 -1.54 3.91
N THR A 97 5.36 -0.20 3.89
CA THR A 97 5.73 0.58 5.08
C THR A 97 4.69 0.37 6.18
N ILE A 98 5.11 0.49 7.43
CA ILE A 98 4.25 0.21 8.61
C ILE A 98 2.99 1.09 8.67
N ASP A 99 3.05 2.27 8.08
CA ASP A 99 2.00 3.28 8.01
C ASP A 99 1.09 3.18 6.79
N VAL A 100 1.30 2.18 5.88
CA VAL A 100 0.43 1.97 4.74
C VAL A 100 -1.03 1.93 5.18
N PRO A 101 -1.88 2.82 4.62
CA PRO A 101 -3.32 2.78 4.89
C PRO A 101 -3.97 1.64 4.09
N TYR A 102 -4.37 0.60 4.80
CA TYR A 102 -5.17 -0.49 4.22
C TYR A 102 -6.64 -0.14 4.33
N THR A 103 -7.38 -0.31 3.24
CA THR A 103 -8.80 -0.03 3.18
C THR A 103 -9.60 -1.32 3.26
N ILE A 104 -10.44 -1.43 4.28
CA ILE A 104 -11.36 -2.56 4.47
C ILE A 104 -12.78 -2.06 4.19
N TYR A 105 -13.42 -2.66 3.19
CA TYR A 105 -14.84 -2.43 2.92
C TYR A 105 -15.64 -3.52 3.61
N GLU A 106 -16.43 -3.14 4.61
CA GLU A 106 -17.43 -4.01 5.25
C GLU A 106 -18.71 -3.98 4.43
N ILE A 107 -19.16 -5.13 3.95
CA ILE A 107 -20.29 -5.22 3.03
C ILE A 107 -21.54 -5.65 3.76
N PHE A 108 -22.66 -4.99 3.43
CA PHE A 108 -23.94 -5.24 4.08
C PHE A 108 -25.03 -5.57 3.06
N ALA A 109 -25.87 -6.55 3.42
CA ALA A 109 -27.15 -6.83 2.77
C ALA A 109 -28.25 -6.62 3.81
N ASN A 110 -29.12 -5.62 3.62
CA ASN A 110 -30.21 -5.30 4.52
C ASN A 110 -29.78 -5.22 6.01
N LYS A 111 -28.79 -4.42 6.33
CA LYS A 111 -28.20 -4.22 7.68
C LYS A 111 -27.40 -5.42 8.23
N LYS A 112 -27.39 -6.57 7.57
CA LYS A 112 -26.58 -7.72 7.96
C LYS A 112 -25.25 -7.65 7.24
N LYS A 113 -24.13 -7.75 7.96
CA LYS A 113 -22.83 -7.89 7.36
C LYS A 113 -22.75 -9.23 6.63
N VAL A 114 -22.26 -9.24 5.39
CA VAL A 114 -22.17 -10.43 4.53
C VAL A 114 -20.74 -10.76 4.10
N GLY A 115 -19.79 -9.86 4.32
CA GLY A 115 -18.40 -10.10 4.00
C GLY A 115 -17.58 -8.83 3.96
N TYR A 116 -16.42 -8.93 3.30
CA TYR A 116 -15.44 -7.87 3.21
C TYR A 116 -14.82 -7.80 1.82
N ILE A 117 -14.36 -6.61 1.42
CA ILE A 117 -13.42 -6.44 0.31
C ILE A 117 -12.19 -5.76 0.89
N HIS A 118 -11.02 -6.31 0.60
CA HIS A 118 -9.75 -5.75 1.03
C HIS A 118 -8.72 -5.83 -0.08
N GLY A 119 -7.94 -4.76 -0.25
CA GLY A 119 -6.93 -4.63 -1.27
C GLY A 119 -5.53 -4.46 -0.71
N VAL A 120 -4.55 -4.99 -1.41
CA VAL A 120 -3.13 -4.75 -1.15
C VAL A 120 -2.39 -4.40 -2.43
N ASN A 121 -1.42 -3.50 -2.30
CA ASN A 121 -0.43 -3.27 -3.34
C ASN A 121 0.73 -4.25 -3.15
N GLN A 122 1.27 -4.76 -4.26
CA GLN A 122 2.41 -5.66 -4.29
C GLN A 122 3.36 -5.24 -5.40
N LYS A 123 4.66 -5.27 -5.15
CA LYS A 123 5.66 -5.10 -6.20
C LYS A 123 5.64 -6.32 -7.12
N GLY A 124 5.38 -6.11 -8.41
CA GLY A 124 5.56 -7.09 -9.47
C GLY A 124 6.85 -6.84 -10.24
N GLN A 125 7.01 -7.54 -11.35
CA GLN A 125 8.21 -7.45 -12.19
C GLN A 125 8.40 -6.07 -12.82
N PHE A 126 7.31 -5.44 -13.28
CA PHE A 126 7.36 -4.18 -14.03
C PHE A 126 6.76 -2.99 -13.27
N GLY A 127 6.30 -3.19 -12.03
CA GLY A 127 5.66 -2.14 -11.23
C GLY A 127 4.67 -2.70 -10.21
N GLY A 128 3.72 -1.86 -9.79
CA GLY A 128 2.72 -2.24 -8.79
C GLY A 128 1.64 -3.17 -9.35
N ILE A 129 1.22 -4.11 -8.51
CA ILE A 129 0.04 -4.95 -8.72
C ILE A 129 -0.92 -4.67 -7.57
N GLN A 130 -2.18 -4.34 -7.89
CA GLN A 130 -3.24 -4.13 -6.89
C GLN A 130 -4.15 -5.35 -6.86
N VAL A 131 -4.07 -6.13 -5.79
CA VAL A 131 -4.86 -7.36 -5.59
C VAL A 131 -5.94 -7.11 -4.58
N PHE A 132 -7.20 -7.31 -4.97
CA PHE A 132 -8.36 -7.28 -4.10
C PHE A 132 -8.91 -8.70 -3.88
N LEU A 133 -9.25 -8.99 -2.62
CA LEU A 133 -9.99 -10.17 -2.24
C LEU A 133 -11.39 -9.79 -1.80
N VAL A 134 -12.35 -10.59 -2.23
CA VAL A 134 -13.72 -10.62 -1.71
C VAL A 134 -13.78 -11.78 -0.73
N LEU A 135 -14.08 -11.51 0.53
CA LEU A 135 -14.03 -12.49 1.61
C LEU A 135 -15.41 -12.62 2.26
N ASP A 136 -15.80 -13.83 2.62
CA ASP A 136 -16.96 -14.03 3.50
C ASP A 136 -16.61 -13.73 4.97
N LEU A 137 -17.55 -13.99 5.88
CA LEU A 137 -17.39 -13.74 7.30
C LEU A 137 -16.40 -14.71 7.97
N GLU A 138 -16.13 -15.83 7.36
CA GLU A 138 -15.21 -16.87 7.80
C GLU A 138 -13.80 -16.73 7.21
N GLY A 139 -13.58 -15.74 6.33
CA GLY A 139 -12.27 -15.46 5.69
C GLY A 139 -11.99 -16.33 4.46
N GLN A 140 -13.02 -16.97 3.89
CA GLN A 140 -12.89 -17.69 2.63
C GLN A 140 -12.96 -16.73 1.44
N ILE A 141 -12.13 -16.96 0.44
CA ILE A 141 -12.11 -16.15 -0.79
C ILE A 141 -13.35 -16.47 -1.64
N ARG A 142 -14.24 -15.47 -1.80
CA ARG A 142 -15.40 -15.48 -2.69
C ARG A 142 -15.13 -14.83 -4.04
N GLY A 143 -14.07 -14.00 -4.10
CA GLY A 143 -13.63 -13.37 -5.33
C GLY A 143 -12.18 -12.91 -5.26
N PHE A 144 -11.53 -12.93 -6.42
CA PHE A 144 -10.18 -12.43 -6.62
C PHE A 144 -10.19 -11.43 -7.78
N TYR A 145 -9.56 -10.27 -7.57
CA TYR A 145 -9.58 -9.21 -8.56
C TYR A 145 -8.26 -8.44 -8.58
N ILE A 146 -7.61 -8.37 -9.73
CA ILE A 146 -6.46 -7.48 -9.96
C ILE A 146 -6.97 -6.20 -10.61
N GLN A 147 -7.01 -5.10 -9.86
CA GLN A 147 -7.51 -3.82 -10.33
C GLN A 147 -6.53 -3.13 -11.26
N LYS A 148 -5.26 -3.06 -10.88
CA LYS A 148 -4.17 -2.48 -11.68
C LYS A 148 -2.98 -3.42 -11.69
N MET A 149 -2.29 -3.44 -12.83
CA MET A 149 -1.07 -4.20 -13.01
C MET A 149 -0.25 -3.62 -14.14
N THR A 150 1.01 -3.29 -13.85
CA THR A 150 1.97 -2.83 -14.85
C THR A 150 2.72 -4.06 -15.39
N SER A 151 2.19 -4.67 -16.44
CA SER A 151 2.81 -5.82 -17.10
C SER A 151 2.23 -5.99 -18.50
N LYS A 152 3.05 -6.41 -19.46
CA LYS A 152 2.57 -6.80 -20.79
C LYS A 152 1.65 -8.04 -20.76
N TYR A 153 1.71 -8.79 -19.67
CA TYR A 153 0.89 -9.98 -19.43
C TYR A 153 -0.37 -9.71 -18.59
N ALA A 154 -0.62 -8.45 -18.25
CA ALA A 154 -1.73 -8.03 -17.37
C ALA A 154 -3.09 -8.59 -17.83
N GLY A 155 -3.34 -8.66 -19.14
CA GLY A 155 -4.60 -9.19 -19.68
C GLY A 155 -4.91 -10.62 -19.24
N LYS A 156 -3.90 -11.49 -19.15
CA LYS A 156 -4.07 -12.88 -18.73
C LYS A 156 -4.19 -13.04 -17.21
N LEU A 157 -3.38 -12.31 -16.44
CA LEU A 157 -3.42 -12.37 -14.97
C LEU A 157 -4.63 -11.63 -14.37
N ARG A 158 -5.26 -10.73 -15.13
CA ARG A 158 -6.51 -10.05 -14.76
C ARG A 158 -7.77 -10.77 -15.28
N ASP A 159 -7.59 -11.83 -16.04
CA ASP A 159 -8.71 -12.61 -16.58
C ASP A 159 -9.50 -13.30 -15.46
N ALA A 160 -10.81 -13.37 -15.64
CA ALA A 160 -11.70 -14.02 -14.67
C ALA A 160 -11.37 -15.50 -14.45
N ALA A 161 -10.85 -16.20 -15.46
CA ALA A 161 -10.46 -17.60 -15.33
C ALA A 161 -9.28 -17.77 -14.37
N PHE A 162 -8.32 -16.83 -14.37
CA PHE A 162 -7.25 -16.83 -13.36
C PHE A 162 -7.80 -16.59 -11.96
N GLY A 163 -8.65 -15.56 -11.79
CA GLY A 163 -9.27 -15.24 -10.51
C GLY A 163 -10.12 -16.35 -9.92
N LYS A 164 -10.79 -17.14 -10.75
CA LYS A 164 -11.62 -18.28 -10.32
C LYS A 164 -10.82 -19.37 -9.59
N GLN A 165 -9.52 -19.48 -9.85
CA GLN A 165 -8.67 -20.49 -9.21
C GLN A 165 -8.45 -20.23 -7.70
N PHE A 166 -8.73 -19.00 -7.22
CA PHE A 166 -8.59 -18.63 -5.81
C PHE A 166 -9.87 -18.86 -5.00
N LEU A 167 -11.00 -19.12 -5.65
CA LEU A 167 -12.28 -19.25 -4.96
C LEU A 167 -12.29 -20.43 -4.00
N GLY A 168 -12.82 -20.20 -2.82
CA GLY A 168 -12.91 -21.21 -1.76
C GLY A 168 -11.64 -21.43 -0.96
N LEU A 169 -10.51 -20.77 -1.34
CA LEU A 169 -9.28 -20.82 -0.56
C LEU A 169 -9.35 -19.92 0.67
N THR A 170 -8.58 -20.29 1.70
CA THR A 170 -8.48 -19.61 2.98
C THR A 170 -7.01 -19.33 3.31
N LEU A 171 -6.76 -18.60 4.38
CA LEU A 171 -5.40 -18.40 4.91
C LEU A 171 -4.68 -19.72 5.20
N LYS A 172 -5.42 -20.71 5.76
CA LYS A 172 -4.87 -22.05 6.04
C LYS A 172 -4.34 -22.76 4.78
N ASP A 173 -5.02 -22.59 3.65
CA ASP A 173 -4.55 -23.19 2.39
C ASP A 173 -3.24 -22.53 1.92
N PHE A 174 -3.05 -21.21 2.20
CA PHE A 174 -1.84 -20.46 1.88
C PHE A 174 -0.65 -20.71 2.83
N GLU A 175 -0.83 -21.43 3.95
CA GLU A 175 0.30 -21.89 4.77
C GLU A 175 1.25 -22.79 3.96
N GLY A 176 0.73 -23.53 2.99
CA GLY A 176 1.50 -24.36 2.07
C GLY A 176 2.24 -23.60 0.96
N TYR A 177 2.21 -22.27 0.94
CA TYR A 177 2.92 -21.44 -0.02
C TYR A 177 4.13 -20.74 0.60
N ASP A 178 5.33 -21.10 0.14
CA ASP A 178 6.58 -20.41 0.48
C ASP A 178 6.80 -19.24 -0.49
N VAL A 179 6.70 -18.02 0.03
CA VAL A 179 6.78 -16.79 -0.78
C VAL A 179 8.19 -16.52 -1.31
N ILE A 180 9.23 -17.05 -0.65
CA ILE A 180 10.63 -16.86 -1.04
C ILE A 180 11.00 -17.81 -2.17
N SER A 181 10.80 -19.09 -2.00
CA SER A 181 11.14 -20.10 -3.01
C SER A 181 10.08 -20.21 -4.12
N GLY A 182 8.83 -19.80 -3.82
CA GLY A 182 7.68 -20.00 -4.71
C GLY A 182 7.14 -21.43 -4.69
N LYS A 183 7.63 -22.30 -3.81
CA LYS A 183 7.10 -23.64 -3.64
C LYS A 183 5.67 -23.59 -3.10
N THR A 184 4.84 -24.45 -3.67
CA THR A 184 3.43 -24.61 -3.27
C THR A 184 3.17 -26.02 -2.81
N SER A 185 2.19 -26.19 -1.94
CA SER A 185 1.64 -27.48 -1.54
C SER A 185 0.14 -27.36 -1.29
N GLY A 186 -0.55 -28.50 -1.21
CA GLY A 186 -1.98 -28.53 -0.97
C GLY A 186 -2.81 -27.85 -2.06
N LYS A 187 -3.85 -27.13 -1.70
CA LYS A 187 -4.76 -26.53 -2.68
C LYS A 187 -4.13 -25.40 -3.51
N VAL A 188 -3.13 -24.68 -2.96
CA VAL A 188 -2.47 -23.58 -3.68
C VAL A 188 -1.66 -24.11 -4.87
N GLU A 189 -1.20 -25.36 -4.84
CA GLU A 189 -0.51 -26.02 -5.95
C GLU A 189 -1.39 -26.18 -7.20
N ALA A 190 -2.71 -26.21 -7.02
CA ALA A 190 -3.67 -26.29 -8.12
C ALA A 190 -3.78 -24.97 -8.91
N ILE A 191 -3.33 -23.83 -8.35
CA ILE A 191 -3.34 -22.53 -9.03
C ILE A 191 -2.28 -22.57 -10.13
N LYS A 192 -2.70 -22.43 -11.38
CA LYS A 192 -1.81 -22.48 -12.55
C LYS A 192 -1.52 -21.09 -13.06
N ASN A 193 -0.25 -20.84 -13.36
CA ASN A 193 0.18 -19.63 -14.04
C ASN A 193 -0.37 -19.66 -15.49
N PRO A 194 -1.23 -18.69 -15.89
CA PRO A 194 -1.77 -18.66 -17.25
C PRO A 194 -0.74 -18.20 -18.28
N VAL A 195 0.42 -17.72 -17.85
CA VAL A 195 1.50 -17.21 -18.70
C VAL A 195 2.84 -17.57 -18.07
N PRO A 196 3.50 -18.65 -18.51
CA PRO A 196 4.79 -19.07 -17.93
C PRO A 196 5.86 -17.97 -17.92
N GLU A 197 5.86 -17.09 -18.91
CA GLU A 197 6.81 -15.97 -19.03
C GLU A 197 6.55 -14.85 -17.99
N ALA A 198 5.40 -14.86 -17.34
CA ALA A 198 5.02 -13.93 -16.27
C ALA A 198 5.22 -14.52 -14.87
N GLU A 199 6.14 -15.45 -14.70
CA GLU A 199 6.34 -16.17 -13.42
C GLU A 199 6.55 -15.23 -12.23
N ALA A 200 7.33 -14.17 -12.40
CA ALA A 200 7.56 -13.19 -11.33
C ALA A 200 6.27 -12.46 -10.92
N ASP A 201 5.44 -12.08 -11.89
CA ASP A 201 4.16 -11.42 -11.62
C ASP A 201 3.13 -12.40 -11.03
N PHE A 202 3.14 -13.65 -11.48
CA PHE A 202 2.31 -14.71 -10.91
C PHE A 202 2.66 -14.95 -9.43
N ARG A 203 3.94 -15.10 -9.10
CA ARG A 203 4.40 -15.24 -7.72
C ARG A 203 4.07 -14.00 -6.87
N ALA A 204 4.18 -12.81 -7.46
CA ALA A 204 3.79 -11.57 -6.79
C ALA A 204 2.27 -11.56 -6.48
N ALA A 205 1.42 -12.07 -7.38
CA ALA A 205 -0.01 -12.20 -7.12
C ALA A 205 -0.32 -13.21 -6.00
N LEU A 206 0.38 -14.35 -5.94
CA LEU A 206 0.26 -15.32 -4.85
C LEU A 206 0.72 -14.72 -3.51
N ARG A 207 1.88 -14.01 -3.49
CA ARG A 207 2.37 -13.33 -2.28
C ARG A 207 1.40 -12.25 -1.80
N ALA A 208 0.84 -11.47 -2.73
CA ALA A 208 -0.18 -10.47 -2.42
C ALA A 208 -1.43 -11.11 -1.79
N THR A 209 -1.86 -12.25 -2.30
CA THR A 209 -3.00 -12.99 -1.76
C THR A 209 -2.73 -13.47 -0.34
N LYS A 210 -1.57 -14.13 -0.10
CA LYS A 210 -1.18 -14.57 1.24
C LYS A 210 -1.08 -13.38 2.21
N LYS A 211 -0.43 -12.30 1.80
CA LYS A 211 -0.34 -11.05 2.59
C LYS A 211 -1.72 -10.48 2.92
N ASN A 212 -2.61 -10.41 1.93
CA ASN A 212 -3.96 -9.90 2.10
C ASN A 212 -4.75 -10.73 3.15
N LEU A 213 -4.70 -12.04 3.05
CA LEU A 213 -5.34 -12.95 4.00
C LEU A 213 -4.78 -12.81 5.42
N ILE A 214 -3.46 -12.68 5.58
CA ILE A 214 -2.82 -12.45 6.89
C ILE A 214 -3.26 -11.13 7.48
N LEU A 215 -3.26 -10.04 6.69
CA LEU A 215 -3.71 -8.73 7.15
C LEU A 215 -5.18 -8.75 7.58
N MET A 216 -6.05 -9.41 6.81
CA MET A 216 -7.45 -9.54 7.18
C MET A 216 -7.65 -10.39 8.45
N ASP A 217 -6.85 -11.42 8.65
CA ASP A 217 -6.90 -12.19 9.90
C ASP A 217 -6.46 -11.34 11.10
N GLU A 218 -5.36 -10.60 11.00
CA GLU A 218 -4.87 -9.74 12.09
C GLU A 218 -5.78 -8.53 12.36
N PHE A 219 -6.45 -7.98 11.36
CA PHE A 219 -7.26 -6.79 11.51
C PHE A 219 -8.72 -7.07 11.83
N VAL A 220 -9.26 -8.21 11.39
CA VAL A 220 -10.72 -8.46 11.39
C VAL A 220 -11.10 -9.77 12.04
N TYR A 221 -10.50 -10.91 11.64
CA TYR A 221 -10.99 -12.23 12.06
C TYR A 221 -10.44 -12.66 13.42
N SER A 222 -9.16 -12.37 13.69
CA SER A 222 -8.48 -12.75 14.93
C SER A 222 -7.70 -11.58 15.53
N PRO A 223 -8.32 -10.40 15.72
CA PRO A 223 -7.60 -9.24 16.23
C PRO A 223 -7.10 -9.53 17.64
N GLN A 224 -5.79 -9.74 17.79
CA GLN A 224 -5.20 -9.87 19.10
C GLN A 224 -5.28 -8.53 19.83
N ALA A 225 -5.66 -8.55 21.11
CA ALA A 225 -5.66 -7.35 21.94
C ALA A 225 -4.25 -6.72 21.90
N VAL A 226 -4.16 -5.51 21.40
CA VAL A 226 -2.94 -4.71 21.52
C VAL A 226 -2.71 -4.51 23.01
N PRO A 227 -1.53 -4.87 23.56
CA PRO A 227 -1.20 -4.48 24.93
C PRO A 227 -1.36 -2.97 25.01
N SER A 228 -2.27 -2.49 25.85
CA SER A 228 -2.41 -1.06 26.11
C SER A 228 -1.07 -0.54 26.56
N ASN A 229 -0.46 0.33 25.76
CA ASN A 229 0.79 1.00 26.14
C ASN A 229 0.45 1.97 27.29
N PRO A 230 0.87 1.72 28.56
CA PRO A 230 0.46 2.56 29.69
C PRO A 230 1.11 3.94 29.69
N GLY A 231 1.82 4.33 28.62
CA GLY A 231 2.62 5.55 28.52
C GLY A 231 2.05 6.65 27.60
N ALA A 232 0.90 6.50 26.98
CA ALA A 232 0.28 7.58 26.19
C ALA A 232 -0.54 8.51 27.09
N THR A 233 0.16 9.27 27.95
CA THR A 233 -0.43 10.42 28.62
C THR A 233 -0.71 11.49 27.56
N GLN A 234 -1.99 11.78 27.36
CA GLN A 234 -2.44 12.92 26.56
C GLN A 234 -1.74 14.20 27.09
N LYS A 235 -0.98 14.85 26.23
CA LYS A 235 -0.57 16.24 26.40
C LYS A 235 -1.31 17.08 25.39
#